data_efcece0c4b5847ca6d8591ad3b6730d7
#
_entry.id   efcece0c4b5847ca6d8591ad3b6730d7
#
_cell.length_a   1.000
_cell.length_b   1.000
_cell.length_c   1.000
_cell.angle_alpha   90.00
_cell.angle_beta   90.00
_cell.angle_gamma   90.00
#
_symmetry.space_group_name_H-M   'P 1'
#
loop_
_entity.id
_entity.type
_entity.pdbx_description
1 polymer ?
#
loop_
_entity_poly.entity_id
_entity_poly.type
_entity_poly.pdbx_seq_one_letter_code
_entity_poly.pdbx_strand_id
1 'polypeptide(L)'
;MNAMHFKAARLALALAGAFSAGGASAFDQIPLTLDEAQSAAEADRANAIRMGGEVSAANGSSTAAAKSWNGYGKAEGGADVDVNLSGGTAAEGWRLSGDNLGSPIPRLQAEYQKAGKYALEGEAKRIRHVAAEDANVMGGKADLETIRDVYRVGARWLPADNVDTRIGYQADHRQGTSSVLLRHNYTSYGNHAYELDDTHHQAAASIEYIGSGWRASTGYELSKFENDAGPLLYFVNNAQGQPTIAGRAIDPSNTLHRVKADASFDIGQTSRLDVAAGYAWSQLDDAVLDSSTGLSAAGYNVKARVPSFNVALTSSPLPQLKLDLDYGFRRYDKSVDTASAIITTDQDYSENKFSANAVYSFGGGYSARVYGKYLDRDDEQVVENVRTYTGGMALRKRMSNTLSGSLGLEVSGQSAKNYIDAEDVTRESTPWDRLGYDQTAFKLNLTSSLIDSVTVSLLGSWYLKSFDAPENPTVTYAMTSAHGTTVGVDVDWAPSRDWNLFGFYSFDRMKAEIDANGGDLNDTMTSHTVGAGFGLHPVNAPWTFAMRYVYGFDKDKNAAKGLMDWKNEYKSHYAQADFGWKLTQQWKLEGAALFGKVDSNDIRHLGSDAPSGSELTS
;
A
#
# COMPACT_ATOMS: atom_id res chain seq x y z
N MET A 1 21.73 16.01 16.97
CA MET A 1 21.31 16.73 15.77
C MET A 1 20.66 15.83 14.70
N ASN A 2 21.06 14.56 14.52
CA ASN A 2 20.59 13.71 13.42
C ASN A 2 19.12 13.17 13.49
N ALA A 3 18.46 13.26 14.65
CA ALA A 3 17.05 12.79 14.78
C ALA A 3 15.99 13.79 14.26
N MET A 4 16.34 15.07 14.13
CA MET A 4 15.40 16.12 13.70
C MET A 4 15.07 16.07 12.20
N HIS A 5 16.06 15.78 11.36
CA HIS A 5 15.85 15.75 9.91
C HIS A 5 15.00 14.54 9.46
N PHE A 6 15.05 13.43 10.21
CA PHE A 6 14.18 12.26 9.94
C PHE A 6 12.70 12.54 10.24
N LYS A 7 12.40 13.48 11.16
CA LYS A 7 11.02 13.82 11.54
C LYS A 7 10.35 14.76 10.54
N ALA A 8 11.08 15.76 10.04
CA ALA A 8 10.57 16.65 8.99
C ALA A 8 10.34 15.87 7.67
N ALA A 9 11.23 14.93 7.35
CA ALA A 9 11.04 14.05 6.19
C ALA A 9 9.84 13.10 6.35
N ARG A 10 9.54 12.60 7.56
CA ARG A 10 8.35 11.79 7.83
C ARG A 10 7.07 12.61 7.80
N LEU A 11 7.07 13.84 8.30
CA LEU A 11 5.91 14.72 8.21
C LEU A 11 5.65 15.15 6.77
N ALA A 12 6.69 15.47 6.01
CA ALA A 12 6.60 15.72 4.58
C ALA A 12 6.22 14.45 3.80
N LEU A 13 6.68 13.26 4.24
CA LEU A 13 6.27 11.98 3.66
C LEU A 13 4.82 11.64 4.00
N ALA A 14 4.33 11.97 5.21
CA ALA A 14 2.91 11.78 5.57
C ALA A 14 2.00 12.72 4.79
N LEU A 15 2.39 13.99 4.62
CA LEU A 15 1.68 14.93 3.76
C LEU A 15 1.84 14.59 2.27
N ALA A 16 3.03 14.26 1.81
CA ALA A 16 3.27 13.76 0.46
C ALA A 16 2.62 12.37 0.26
N GLY A 17 2.57 11.52 1.29
CA GLY A 17 1.86 10.24 1.27
C GLY A 17 0.35 10.41 1.17
N ALA A 18 -0.24 11.41 1.83
CA ALA A 18 -1.65 11.78 1.63
C ALA A 18 -1.91 12.30 0.20
N PHE A 19 -0.89 12.90 -0.44
CA PHE A 19 -0.97 13.37 -1.82
C PHE A 19 -0.45 12.36 -2.85
N SER A 20 0.46 11.45 -2.47
CA SER A 20 1.08 10.45 -3.36
C SER A 20 0.50 9.04 -3.24
N ALA A 21 -0.31 8.77 -2.24
CA ALA A 21 -1.21 7.62 -2.27
C ALA A 21 -2.07 7.78 -3.53
N GLY A 22 -1.59 7.15 -4.58
CA GLY A 22 -1.99 7.42 -5.95
C GLY A 22 -3.49 7.43 -6.10
N GLY A 23 -3.99 8.57 -6.51
CA GLY A 23 -5.22 8.70 -7.25
C GLY A 23 -6.53 8.17 -6.72
N ALA A 24 -6.57 7.38 -5.66
CA ALA A 24 -7.82 7.03 -5.03
C ALA A 24 -8.35 8.29 -4.33
N SER A 25 -9.26 8.98 -5.01
CA SER A 25 -9.99 10.09 -4.41
C SER A 25 -10.87 9.55 -3.29
N ALA A 26 -11.32 10.41 -2.37
CA ALA A 26 -12.35 10.01 -1.41
C ALA A 26 -13.60 9.45 -2.10
N PHE A 27 -13.83 9.82 -3.38
CA PHE A 27 -14.86 9.22 -4.23
C PHE A 27 -14.58 7.76 -4.58
N ASP A 28 -13.31 7.35 -4.70
CA ASP A 28 -12.92 5.95 -4.92
C ASP A 28 -12.87 5.16 -3.61
N GLN A 29 -12.73 5.86 -2.47
CA GLN A 29 -12.68 5.27 -1.14
C GLN A 29 -14.05 5.22 -0.45
N ILE A 30 -15.02 6.05 -0.86
CA ILE A 30 -16.42 5.91 -0.49
C ILE A 30 -17.06 5.07 -1.60
N PRO A 31 -17.13 3.74 -1.45
CA PRO A 31 -17.64 2.87 -2.49
C PRO A 31 -19.16 3.05 -2.58
N LEU A 32 -19.60 3.92 -3.49
CA LEU A 32 -20.97 3.97 -3.93
C LEU A 32 -21.15 2.94 -5.04
N THR A 33 -21.13 1.66 -4.66
CA THR A 33 -21.16 0.53 -5.60
C THR A 33 -22.58 0.28 -6.10
N LEU A 34 -22.97 1.01 -7.13
CA LEU A 34 -24.25 0.77 -7.80
C LEU A 34 -24.20 -0.33 -8.87
N ASP A 35 -22.99 -0.72 -9.30
CA ASP A 35 -22.81 -1.84 -10.23
C ASP A 35 -23.20 -3.18 -9.59
N GLU A 36 -23.05 -3.31 -8.28
CA GLU A 36 -23.60 -4.44 -7.53
C GLU A 36 -25.11 -4.38 -7.36
N ALA A 37 -25.73 -3.22 -7.49
CA ALA A 37 -27.17 -3.08 -7.43
C ALA A 37 -27.89 -3.73 -8.63
N GLN A 38 -27.22 -3.85 -9.79
CA GLN A 38 -27.77 -4.62 -10.91
C GLN A 38 -27.75 -6.13 -10.64
N SER A 39 -26.73 -6.64 -9.94
CA SER A 39 -26.71 -8.03 -9.49
C SER A 39 -27.71 -8.31 -8.36
N ALA A 40 -28.11 -7.26 -7.63
CA ALA A 40 -29.12 -7.34 -6.58
C ALA A 40 -30.55 -7.52 -7.12
N ALA A 41 -30.82 -7.04 -8.33
CA ALA A 41 -32.12 -7.19 -8.97
C ALA A 41 -32.43 -8.63 -9.42
N GLU A 42 -31.40 -9.47 -9.57
CA GLU A 42 -31.56 -10.85 -10.04
C GLU A 42 -31.68 -11.90 -8.93
N ALA A 43 -31.40 -11.55 -7.70
CA ALA A 43 -31.55 -12.50 -6.62
C ALA A 43 -32.91 -12.32 -5.94
N ASP A 44 -33.71 -13.35 -6.01
CA ASP A 44 -34.75 -13.65 -5.04
C ASP A 44 -34.06 -13.82 -3.67
N ARG A 45 -33.67 -12.68 -3.05
CA ARG A 45 -32.82 -12.66 -1.85
C ARG A 45 -33.67 -13.01 -0.65
N ALA A 46 -33.68 -14.28 -0.32
CA ALA A 46 -34.25 -14.71 0.95
C ALA A 46 -33.52 -14.03 2.11
N ASN A 47 -34.30 -13.50 3.06
CA ASN A 47 -33.77 -13.02 4.33
C ASN A 47 -32.99 -14.17 5.01
N ALA A 48 -31.78 -13.92 5.45
CA ALA A 48 -30.94 -14.90 6.09
C ALA A 48 -30.42 -14.38 7.44
N ILE A 49 -30.48 -15.21 8.45
CA ILE A 49 -29.82 -14.99 9.74
C ILE A 49 -28.81 -16.11 9.90
N ARG A 50 -27.54 -15.77 10.05
CA ARG A 50 -26.48 -16.72 10.35
C ARG A 50 -26.05 -16.51 11.80
N MET A 51 -25.85 -17.60 12.50
CA MET A 51 -25.28 -17.60 13.85
C MET A 51 -24.08 -18.52 13.86
N GLY A 52 -22.93 -17.99 14.25
CA GLY A 52 -21.68 -18.71 14.40
C GLY A 52 -21.09 -18.49 15.79
N GLY A 53 -20.24 -19.38 16.22
CA GLY A 53 -19.42 -19.18 17.42
C GLY A 53 -17.96 -19.29 17.00
N GLU A 54 -17.14 -18.28 17.30
CA GLU A 54 -15.70 -18.34 17.12
C GLU A 54 -15.02 -18.63 18.45
N VAL A 55 -14.15 -19.64 18.46
CA VAL A 55 -13.24 -19.91 19.57
C VAL A 55 -11.83 -19.84 19.03
N SER A 56 -11.11 -18.77 19.32
CA SER A 56 -9.70 -18.66 18.99
C SER A 56 -8.85 -19.12 20.18
N ALA A 57 -7.99 -20.13 19.96
CA ALA A 57 -7.00 -20.56 20.94
C ALA A 57 -5.61 -20.31 20.39
N ALA A 58 -4.82 -19.49 21.06
CA ALA A 58 -3.42 -19.25 20.73
C ALA A 58 -2.51 -19.85 21.81
N ASN A 59 -1.52 -20.64 21.40
CA ASN A 59 -0.59 -21.29 22.33
C ASN A 59 0.85 -20.92 21.96
N GLY A 60 1.61 -20.36 22.89
CA GLY A 60 3.06 -20.15 22.79
C GLY A 60 3.50 -18.83 22.18
N SER A 61 4.80 -18.69 21.91
CA SER A 61 5.47 -17.47 21.45
C SER A 61 5.07 -16.97 20.03
N SER A 62 4.35 -17.79 19.27
CA SER A 62 3.75 -17.42 17.99
C SER A 62 2.48 -16.55 18.12
N THR A 63 2.06 -16.26 19.33
CA THR A 63 0.86 -15.48 19.64
C THR A 63 0.87 -14.08 19.04
N ALA A 64 2.02 -13.40 18.99
CA ALA A 64 2.11 -12.05 18.44
C ALA A 64 1.78 -11.98 16.93
N ALA A 65 2.24 -12.96 16.13
CA ALA A 65 1.95 -13.01 14.71
C ALA A 65 0.49 -13.41 14.43
N ALA A 66 -0.06 -14.38 15.20
CA ALA A 66 -1.47 -14.74 15.11
C ALA A 66 -2.39 -13.61 15.58
N LYS A 67 -1.98 -12.86 16.59
CA LYS A 67 -2.66 -11.68 17.13
C LYS A 67 -2.68 -10.52 16.13
N SER A 68 -1.59 -10.28 15.42
CA SER A 68 -1.54 -9.24 14.40
C SER A 68 -2.38 -9.58 13.16
N TRP A 69 -2.64 -10.88 12.92
CA TRP A 69 -3.34 -11.34 11.73
C TRP A 69 -4.87 -11.19 11.84
N ASN A 70 -5.48 -11.54 12.96
CA ASN A 70 -6.93 -11.51 13.13
C ASN A 70 -7.46 -10.31 13.94
N GLY A 71 -6.57 -9.41 14.38
CA GLY A 71 -6.97 -8.24 15.17
C GLY A 71 -7.41 -8.58 16.60
N TYR A 72 -7.46 -9.87 16.97
CA TYR A 72 -7.82 -10.34 18.30
C TYR A 72 -6.58 -10.60 19.13
N GLY A 73 -6.39 -9.86 20.18
CA GLY A 73 -5.26 -10.05 21.11
C GLY A 73 -5.42 -11.23 22.06
N LYS A 74 -6.63 -11.59 22.39
CA LYS A 74 -6.99 -12.73 23.26
C LYS A 74 -7.81 -13.74 22.48
N ALA A 75 -7.68 -15.01 22.88
CA ALA A 75 -8.69 -16.01 22.65
C ALA A 75 -9.95 -15.63 23.46
N GLU A 76 -10.69 -14.65 23.00
CA GLU A 76 -11.98 -14.30 23.56
C GLU A 76 -13.02 -15.15 22.84
N GLY A 77 -13.67 -16.04 23.58
CA GLY A 77 -14.85 -16.74 23.09
C GLY A 77 -16.00 -15.75 22.95
N GLY A 78 -16.54 -15.61 21.76
CA GLY A 78 -17.70 -14.78 21.48
C GLY A 78 -18.73 -15.54 20.66
N ALA A 79 -19.98 -15.17 20.76
CA ALA A 79 -21.00 -15.59 19.80
C ALA A 79 -20.97 -14.61 18.62
N ASP A 80 -20.80 -15.14 17.44
CA ASP A 80 -20.87 -14.36 16.20
C ASP A 80 -22.27 -14.51 15.61
N VAL A 81 -22.90 -13.38 15.31
CA VAL A 81 -24.24 -13.33 14.72
C VAL A 81 -24.21 -12.50 13.47
N ASP A 82 -24.45 -13.15 12.34
CA ASP A 82 -24.64 -12.49 11.06
C ASP A 82 -26.13 -12.38 10.73
N VAL A 83 -26.55 -11.20 10.32
CA VAL A 83 -27.92 -10.90 9.95
C VAL A 83 -27.92 -10.33 8.53
N ASN A 84 -28.75 -10.86 7.66
CA ASN A 84 -28.96 -10.30 6.33
C ASN A 84 -30.47 -10.26 6.06
N LEU A 85 -31.02 -9.07 6.07
CA LEU A 85 -32.42 -8.80 5.82
C LEU A 85 -32.54 -7.97 4.55
N SER A 86 -33.48 -8.29 3.71
CA SER A 86 -33.78 -7.53 2.49
C SER A 86 -35.24 -7.54 2.19
N GLY A 87 -35.73 -6.51 1.53
CA GLY A 87 -37.13 -6.43 1.12
C GLY A 87 -37.33 -5.44 -0.02
N GLY A 88 -38.49 -5.50 -0.62
CA GLY A 88 -38.86 -4.62 -1.72
C GLY A 88 -39.01 -5.36 -3.05
N THR A 89 -38.87 -4.61 -4.14
CA THR A 89 -38.99 -5.07 -5.53
C THR A 89 -37.71 -4.72 -6.31
N ALA A 90 -37.59 -5.18 -7.54
CA ALA A 90 -36.48 -4.77 -8.43
C ALA A 90 -36.42 -3.24 -8.67
N ALA A 91 -37.56 -2.53 -8.55
CA ALA A 91 -37.62 -1.09 -8.75
C ALA A 91 -37.32 -0.29 -7.48
N GLU A 92 -37.57 -0.84 -6.30
CA GLU A 92 -37.36 -0.18 -5.02
C GLU A 92 -37.14 -1.23 -3.93
N GLY A 93 -35.99 -1.17 -3.27
CA GLY A 93 -35.60 -2.18 -2.31
C GLY A 93 -34.68 -1.66 -1.23
N TRP A 94 -34.56 -2.44 -0.16
CA TRP A 94 -33.66 -2.17 0.94
C TRP A 94 -32.93 -3.45 1.37
N ARG A 95 -31.77 -3.25 1.97
CA ARG A 95 -30.97 -4.30 2.61
C ARG A 95 -30.47 -3.78 3.95
N LEU A 96 -30.48 -4.66 4.94
CA LEU A 96 -29.80 -4.47 6.23
C LEU A 96 -28.93 -5.71 6.45
N SER A 97 -27.62 -5.54 6.56
CA SER A 97 -26.71 -6.62 6.93
C SER A 97 -25.95 -6.24 8.21
N GLY A 98 -25.72 -7.23 9.03
CA GLY A 98 -24.89 -7.14 10.20
C GLY A 98 -23.98 -8.35 10.25
N ASP A 99 -22.69 -8.11 10.34
CA ASP A 99 -21.67 -9.14 10.41
C ASP A 99 -20.97 -9.04 11.78
N ASN A 100 -20.62 -10.18 12.35
CA ASN A 100 -19.90 -10.24 13.64
C ASN A 100 -20.63 -9.51 14.78
N LEU A 101 -21.95 -9.46 14.77
CA LEU A 101 -22.75 -8.83 15.82
C LEU A 101 -22.64 -9.65 17.13
N GLY A 102 -22.02 -9.09 18.13
CA GLY A 102 -21.70 -9.79 19.38
C GLY A 102 -20.20 -10.08 19.55
N SER A 103 -19.42 -9.84 18.53
CA SER A 103 -17.96 -9.85 18.59
C SER A 103 -17.40 -8.44 18.88
N PRO A 104 -16.11 -8.31 19.23
CA PRO A 104 -15.44 -7.02 19.39
C PRO A 104 -15.31 -6.19 18.11
N ILE A 105 -15.63 -6.77 16.94
CA ILE A 105 -15.50 -6.13 15.62
C ILE A 105 -16.81 -6.17 14.81
N PRO A 106 -17.93 -5.67 15.36
CA PRO A 106 -19.19 -5.66 14.67
C PRO A 106 -19.15 -4.78 13.41
N ARG A 107 -19.91 -5.18 12.41
CA ARG A 107 -20.18 -4.39 11.21
C ARG A 107 -21.68 -4.36 10.95
N LEU A 108 -22.22 -3.20 10.68
CA LEU A 108 -23.61 -2.99 10.28
C LEU A 108 -23.64 -2.20 8.98
N GLN A 109 -24.43 -2.64 8.01
CA GLN A 109 -24.67 -1.94 6.77
C GLN A 109 -26.16 -1.82 6.49
N ALA A 110 -26.57 -0.67 5.97
CA ALA A 110 -27.93 -0.43 5.51
C ALA A 110 -27.89 0.20 4.12
N GLU A 111 -28.70 -0.31 3.23
CA GLU A 111 -28.83 0.18 1.86
C GLU A 111 -30.33 0.37 1.54
N TYR A 112 -30.64 1.43 0.82
CA TYR A 112 -31.96 1.66 0.27
C TYR A 112 -31.81 2.23 -1.14
N GLN A 113 -32.53 1.68 -2.10
CA GLN A 113 -32.43 2.13 -3.49
C GLN A 113 -33.78 2.22 -4.16
N LYS A 114 -33.90 3.19 -5.06
CA LYS A 114 -34.96 3.29 -6.05
C LYS A 114 -34.33 3.38 -7.43
N ALA A 115 -34.49 2.32 -8.23
CA ALA A 115 -33.85 2.19 -9.53
C ALA A 115 -34.06 3.45 -10.40
N GLY A 116 -32.99 3.95 -11.01
CA GLY A 116 -33.01 5.14 -11.86
C GLY A 116 -33.30 6.46 -11.16
N LYS A 117 -33.34 6.52 -9.81
CA LYS A 117 -33.63 7.75 -9.08
C LYS A 117 -32.61 8.06 -7.99
N TYR A 118 -32.45 7.19 -7.02
CA TYR A 118 -31.52 7.41 -5.92
C TYR A 118 -31.14 6.11 -5.20
N ALA A 119 -30.00 6.17 -4.53
CA ALA A 119 -29.55 5.15 -3.60
C ALA A 119 -29.01 5.84 -2.34
N LEU A 120 -29.24 5.21 -1.19
CA LEU A 120 -28.72 5.61 0.11
C LEU A 120 -28.00 4.44 0.73
N GLU A 121 -26.85 4.67 1.34
CA GLU A 121 -26.09 3.66 2.06
C GLU A 121 -25.58 4.18 3.38
N GLY A 122 -25.42 3.28 4.34
CA GLY A 122 -24.82 3.56 5.64
C GLY A 122 -24.01 2.35 6.11
N GLU A 123 -22.88 2.60 6.71
CA GLU A 123 -22.04 1.57 7.33
C GLU A 123 -21.55 2.06 8.69
N ALA A 124 -21.58 1.18 9.67
CA ALA A 124 -20.90 1.36 10.96
C ALA A 124 -20.09 0.09 11.23
N LYS A 125 -18.79 0.23 11.51
CA LYS A 125 -17.93 -0.92 11.84
C LYS A 125 -16.89 -0.55 12.88
N ARG A 126 -16.52 -1.53 13.68
CA ARG A 126 -15.39 -1.46 14.61
C ARG A 126 -14.27 -2.37 14.13
N ILE A 127 -13.05 -1.86 14.18
CA ILE A 127 -11.82 -2.61 13.95
C ILE A 127 -11.03 -2.55 15.24
N ARG A 128 -10.65 -3.70 15.80
CA ARG A 128 -9.82 -3.81 16.98
C ARG A 128 -8.49 -4.43 16.56
N HIS A 129 -7.40 -3.84 16.99
CA HIS A 129 -6.06 -4.36 16.75
C HIS A 129 -5.30 -4.42 18.08
N VAL A 130 -4.88 -5.63 18.48
CA VAL A 130 -4.06 -5.83 19.67
C VAL A 130 -2.66 -6.23 19.22
N ALA A 131 -1.71 -5.32 19.35
CA ALA A 131 -0.32 -5.56 18.99
C ALA A 131 0.40 -6.40 20.04
N ALA A 132 0.16 -6.15 21.31
CA ALA A 132 0.71 -6.93 22.40
C ALA A 132 -0.08 -6.71 23.70
N GLU A 133 -0.14 -7.74 24.55
CA GLU A 133 -0.57 -7.63 25.94
C GLU A 133 0.66 -7.66 26.85
N ASP A 134 0.60 -6.96 27.96
CA ASP A 134 1.71 -6.89 28.91
C ASP A 134 3.05 -6.54 28.24
N ALA A 135 3.04 -5.74 27.18
CA ALA A 135 4.26 -5.32 26.47
C ALA A 135 5.21 -4.61 27.41
N ASN A 136 6.49 -4.98 27.38
CA ASN A 136 7.50 -4.26 28.13
C ASN A 136 7.75 -2.90 27.48
N VAL A 137 7.37 -1.83 28.17
CA VAL A 137 7.59 -0.45 27.77
C VAL A 137 8.37 0.29 28.86
N MET A 138 8.94 1.41 28.49
CA MET A 138 9.61 2.26 29.46
C MET A 138 8.58 2.75 30.51
N GLY A 139 8.84 2.44 31.76
CA GLY A 139 7.92 2.72 32.87
C GLY A 139 7.07 1.55 33.35
N GLY A 140 7.15 0.38 32.70
CA GLY A 140 6.41 -0.82 33.13
C GLY A 140 5.88 -1.68 32.01
N LYS A 141 4.69 -2.19 32.20
CA LYS A 141 3.96 -2.97 31.22
C LYS A 141 2.74 -2.20 30.72
N ALA A 142 2.41 -2.36 29.45
CA ALA A 142 1.23 -1.77 28.83
C ALA A 142 0.58 -2.74 27.84
N ASP A 143 -0.74 -2.70 27.77
CA ASP A 143 -1.47 -3.36 26.71
C ASP A 143 -1.48 -2.42 25.49
N LEU A 144 -0.95 -2.92 24.37
CA LEU A 144 -0.89 -2.19 23.11
C LEU A 144 -2.09 -2.59 22.26
N GLU A 145 -3.15 -1.84 22.43
CA GLU A 145 -4.43 -2.08 21.75
C GLU A 145 -4.95 -0.80 21.13
N THR A 146 -5.45 -0.90 19.91
CA THR A 146 -6.14 0.21 19.22
C THR A 146 -7.51 -0.23 18.75
N ILE A 147 -8.50 0.64 18.96
CA ILE A 147 -9.86 0.50 18.47
C ILE A 147 -10.10 1.59 17.44
N ARG A 148 -10.71 1.21 16.33
CA ARG A 148 -11.06 2.12 15.26
C ARG A 148 -12.53 1.95 14.90
N ASP A 149 -13.32 2.99 15.12
CA ASP A 149 -14.72 3.05 14.78
C ASP A 149 -14.91 3.85 13.49
N VAL A 150 -15.50 3.22 12.48
CA VAL A 150 -15.71 3.82 11.16
C VAL A 150 -17.19 3.90 10.88
N TYR A 151 -17.65 5.11 10.59
CA TYR A 151 -19.02 5.42 10.19
C TYR A 151 -19.01 6.01 8.78
N ARG A 152 -19.87 5.50 7.90
CA ARG A 152 -20.03 6.00 6.54
C ARG A 152 -21.49 6.22 6.23
N VAL A 153 -21.79 7.29 5.52
CA VAL A 153 -23.10 7.51 4.91
C VAL A 153 -22.89 8.03 3.50
N GLY A 154 -23.69 7.56 2.58
CA GLY A 154 -23.61 7.93 1.18
C GLY A 154 -25.00 8.10 0.57
N ALA A 155 -25.09 9.01 -0.40
CA ALA A 155 -26.26 9.21 -1.21
C ALA A 155 -25.87 9.42 -2.67
N ARG A 156 -26.56 8.75 -3.56
CA ARG A 156 -26.54 9.00 -5.00
C ARG A 156 -27.92 9.40 -5.45
N TRP A 157 -28.00 10.43 -6.28
CA TRP A 157 -29.23 10.94 -6.81
C TRP A 157 -29.09 11.19 -8.32
N LEU A 158 -30.06 10.67 -9.08
CA LEU A 158 -30.18 10.84 -10.52
C LEU A 158 -31.36 11.78 -10.81
N PRO A 159 -31.15 13.11 -10.80
CA PRO A 159 -32.21 14.08 -11.04
C PRO A 159 -32.73 14.03 -12.50
N ALA A 160 -31.92 13.55 -13.41
CA ALA A 160 -32.21 13.29 -14.81
C ALA A 160 -31.40 12.09 -15.29
N ASP A 161 -31.78 11.46 -16.41
CA ASP A 161 -31.10 10.28 -16.97
C ASP A 161 -29.61 10.51 -17.29
N ASN A 162 -29.23 11.76 -17.45
CA ASN A 162 -27.88 12.16 -17.84
C ASN A 162 -27.14 12.94 -16.71
N VAL A 163 -27.68 12.98 -15.51
CA VAL A 163 -27.06 13.67 -14.34
C VAL A 163 -26.95 12.71 -13.18
N ASP A 164 -25.73 12.50 -12.71
CA ASP A 164 -25.42 11.71 -11.52
C ASP A 164 -24.83 12.62 -10.43
N THR A 165 -25.47 12.66 -9.28
CA THR A 165 -25.00 13.45 -8.13
C THR A 165 -24.71 12.51 -6.98
N ARG A 166 -23.55 12.66 -6.33
CA ARG A 166 -23.13 11.84 -5.20
C ARG A 166 -22.69 12.72 -4.05
N ILE A 167 -23.04 12.31 -2.84
CA ILE A 167 -22.62 12.95 -1.59
C ILE A 167 -22.26 11.82 -0.63
N GLY A 168 -21.11 11.95 0.01
CA GLY A 168 -20.65 10.98 1.00
C GLY A 168 -19.99 11.65 2.19
N TYR A 169 -20.09 10.98 3.33
CA TYR A 169 -19.39 11.37 4.55
C TYR A 169 -18.87 10.13 5.27
N GLN A 170 -17.65 10.22 5.78
CA GLN A 170 -17.04 9.23 6.65
C GLN A 170 -16.46 9.89 7.89
N ALA A 171 -16.67 9.28 9.04
CA ALA A 171 -15.94 9.55 10.26
C ALA A 171 -15.20 8.28 10.69
N ASP A 172 -13.96 8.43 11.10
CA ASP A 172 -13.04 7.38 11.47
C ASP A 172 -12.35 7.79 12.77
N HIS A 173 -12.82 7.25 13.89
CA HIS A 173 -12.29 7.55 15.20
C HIS A 173 -11.39 6.41 15.66
N ARG A 174 -10.14 6.72 16.00
CA ARG A 174 -9.14 5.77 16.50
C ARG A 174 -8.72 6.14 17.91
N GLN A 175 -8.83 5.18 18.83
CA GLN A 175 -8.43 5.35 20.22
C GLN A 175 -7.64 4.14 20.72
N GLY A 176 -6.82 4.34 21.74
CA GLY A 176 -6.10 3.25 22.42
C GLY A 176 -4.66 3.58 22.72
N THR A 177 -3.84 2.53 22.84
CA THR A 177 -2.43 2.64 23.18
C THR A 177 -1.57 1.99 22.10
N SER A 178 -0.56 2.71 21.65
CA SER A 178 0.44 2.21 20.72
C SER A 178 1.84 2.34 21.33
N SER A 179 2.85 1.80 20.66
CA SER A 179 4.23 1.94 21.10
C SER A 179 5.12 2.57 20.06
N VAL A 180 6.14 3.24 20.53
CA VAL A 180 7.17 3.84 19.70
C VAL A 180 8.55 3.60 20.30
N LEU A 181 9.50 3.24 19.45
CA LEU A 181 10.90 3.12 19.82
C LEU A 181 11.53 4.50 19.82
N LEU A 182 11.92 4.98 20.98
CA LEU A 182 12.57 6.27 21.15
C LEU A 182 13.99 6.11 21.70
N ARG A 183 14.87 7.00 21.26
CA ARG A 183 16.27 7.03 21.73
C ARG A 183 16.33 7.65 23.12
N HIS A 184 16.88 6.91 24.07
CA HIS A 184 17.04 7.31 25.47
C HIS A 184 18.36 8.06 25.72
N ASN A 185 19.41 7.61 25.06
CA ASN A 185 20.74 8.22 25.05
C ASN A 185 21.45 7.84 23.75
N TYR A 186 22.74 8.17 23.64
CA TYR A 186 23.50 7.87 22.41
C TYR A 186 23.57 6.38 22.03
N THR A 187 23.35 5.47 22.98
CA THR A 187 23.54 4.01 22.80
C THR A 187 22.33 3.18 23.15
N SER A 188 21.27 3.75 23.74
CA SER A 188 20.10 2.97 24.16
C SER A 188 18.79 3.51 23.58
N TYR A 189 17.91 2.59 23.20
CA TYR A 189 16.56 2.82 22.75
C TYR A 189 15.59 2.14 23.69
N GLY A 190 14.41 2.69 23.85
CA GLY A 190 13.34 2.10 24.64
C GLY A 190 11.99 2.22 23.95
N ASN A 191 11.16 1.21 24.10
CA ASN A 191 9.77 1.29 23.67
C ASN A 191 8.98 2.12 24.67
N HIS A 192 8.27 3.13 24.19
CA HIS A 192 7.37 3.96 25.00
C HIS A 192 5.95 3.72 24.55
N ALA A 193 5.06 3.48 25.50
CA ALA A 193 3.63 3.48 25.24
C ALA A 193 3.15 4.93 25.09
N TYR A 194 2.26 5.20 24.15
CA TYR A 194 1.62 6.48 23.98
C TYR A 194 0.14 6.31 23.62
N GLU A 195 -0.66 7.24 24.07
CA GLU A 195 -2.08 7.27 23.80
C GLU A 195 -2.36 7.71 22.37
N LEU A 196 -3.33 7.08 21.75
CA LEU A 196 -3.93 7.46 20.50
C LEU A 196 -5.36 7.88 20.76
N ASP A 197 -5.72 9.05 20.28
CA ASP A 197 -7.09 9.56 20.28
C ASP A 197 -7.22 10.54 19.13
N ASP A 198 -7.60 10.03 17.97
CA ASP A 198 -7.71 10.84 16.77
C ASP A 198 -8.99 10.52 15.98
N THR A 199 -9.49 11.53 15.28
CA THR A 199 -10.66 11.42 14.43
C THR A 199 -10.37 11.99 13.04
N HIS A 200 -10.71 11.21 12.02
CA HIS A 200 -10.59 11.62 10.63
C HIS A 200 -11.98 11.75 10.00
N HIS A 201 -12.36 12.95 9.66
CA HIS A 201 -13.60 13.28 8.96
C HIS A 201 -13.33 13.46 7.47
N GLN A 202 -14.11 12.83 6.63
CA GLN A 202 -14.08 13.00 5.19
C GLN A 202 -15.48 13.29 4.68
N ALA A 203 -15.63 14.35 3.89
CA ALA A 203 -16.87 14.66 3.20
C ALA A 203 -16.57 14.88 1.72
N ALA A 204 -17.41 14.34 0.84
CA ALA A 204 -17.25 14.51 -0.59
C ALA A 204 -18.60 14.73 -1.27
N ALA A 205 -18.61 15.59 -2.29
CA ALA A 205 -19.76 15.80 -3.16
C ALA A 205 -19.31 15.89 -4.61
N SER A 206 -20.03 15.29 -5.53
CA SER A 206 -19.77 15.36 -6.97
C SER A 206 -21.03 15.40 -7.79
N ILE A 207 -20.90 15.97 -8.97
CA ILE A 207 -21.91 15.93 -10.01
C ILE A 207 -21.24 15.53 -11.33
N GLU A 208 -21.84 14.59 -12.01
CA GLU A 208 -21.44 14.14 -13.33
C GLU A 208 -22.57 14.36 -14.33
N TYR A 209 -22.23 14.85 -15.50
CA TYR A 209 -23.14 14.99 -16.64
C TYR A 209 -22.66 14.10 -17.78
N ILE A 210 -23.55 13.30 -18.34
CA ILE A 210 -23.28 12.38 -19.44
C ILE A 210 -23.99 12.87 -20.68
N GLY A 211 -23.21 13.34 -21.65
CA GLY A 211 -23.69 13.76 -22.97
C GLY A 211 -23.53 12.67 -24.04
N SER A 212 -23.93 12.96 -25.26
CA SER A 212 -23.68 12.07 -26.39
C SER A 212 -22.21 12.18 -26.82
N GLY A 213 -21.41 11.16 -26.54
CA GLY A 213 -19.99 11.12 -26.89
C GLY A 213 -19.09 11.96 -25.97
N TRP A 214 -19.59 12.40 -24.83
CA TRP A 214 -18.78 13.07 -23.82
C TRP A 214 -19.38 12.94 -22.43
N ARG A 215 -18.56 13.06 -21.40
CA ARG A 215 -18.98 13.22 -20.01
C ARG A 215 -18.11 14.27 -19.34
N ALA A 216 -18.66 14.94 -18.35
CA ALA A 216 -17.89 15.83 -17.49
C ALA A 216 -18.35 15.69 -16.05
N SER A 217 -17.42 15.75 -15.14
CA SER A 217 -17.72 15.73 -13.71
C SER A 217 -16.95 16.84 -12.99
N THR A 218 -17.51 17.24 -11.85
CA THR A 218 -16.79 18.06 -10.88
C THR A 218 -17.12 17.59 -9.47
N GLY A 219 -16.18 17.74 -8.58
CA GLY A 219 -16.33 17.33 -7.20
C GLY A 219 -15.50 18.15 -6.23
N TYR A 220 -15.97 18.16 -5.00
CA TYR A 220 -15.30 18.76 -3.85
C TYR A 220 -15.14 17.73 -2.75
N GLU A 221 -13.98 17.73 -2.11
CA GLU A 221 -13.61 16.86 -0.99
C GLU A 221 -13.07 17.70 0.15
N LEU A 222 -13.54 17.41 1.35
CA LEU A 222 -13.04 17.92 2.62
C LEU A 222 -12.52 16.73 3.43
N SER A 223 -11.28 16.83 3.91
CA SER A 223 -10.69 15.87 4.85
C SER A 223 -10.16 16.63 6.04
N LYS A 224 -10.62 16.30 7.25
CA LYS A 224 -10.19 16.92 8.49
C LYS A 224 -9.70 15.84 9.44
N PHE A 225 -8.46 15.95 9.85
CA PHE A 225 -7.86 15.11 10.88
C PHE A 225 -7.72 15.92 12.16
N GLU A 226 -8.28 15.40 13.25
CA GLU A 226 -8.23 15.96 14.59
C GLU A 226 -7.51 14.96 15.49
N ASN A 227 -6.50 15.42 16.20
CA ASN A 227 -5.76 14.61 17.16
C ASN A 227 -5.93 15.21 18.55
N ASP A 228 -6.66 14.50 19.42
CA ASP A 228 -6.96 14.89 20.78
C ASP A 228 -5.95 14.32 21.79
N ALA A 229 -5.09 13.40 21.37
CA ALA A 229 -4.02 12.86 22.21
C ALA A 229 -2.95 13.93 22.49
N GLY A 230 -2.48 13.99 23.70
CA GLY A 230 -1.39 14.87 24.11
C GLY A 230 -0.01 14.39 23.58
N PRO A 231 1.00 15.27 23.58
CA PRO A 231 2.36 14.90 23.20
C PRO A 231 2.94 13.86 24.16
N LEU A 232 3.71 12.92 23.64
CA LEU A 232 4.45 11.99 24.47
C LEU A 232 5.67 12.68 25.08
N LEU A 233 5.68 12.89 26.40
CA LEU A 233 6.82 13.39 27.15
C LEU A 233 7.57 12.21 27.79
N TYR A 234 8.88 12.19 27.67
CA TYR A 234 9.73 11.15 28.24
C TYR A 234 11.09 11.69 28.70
N PHE A 235 11.73 11.01 29.62
CA PHE A 235 13.04 11.40 30.11
C PHE A 235 14.15 10.83 29.22
N VAL A 236 15.11 11.67 28.86
CA VAL A 236 16.36 11.27 28.18
C VAL A 236 17.54 11.81 28.96
N ASN A 237 18.66 11.11 28.91
CA ASN A 237 19.90 11.67 29.42
C ASN A 237 20.58 12.55 28.34
N ASN A 238 20.91 13.79 28.67
CA ASN A 238 21.70 14.64 27.80
C ASN A 238 23.14 14.10 27.66
N ALA A 239 23.97 14.78 26.88
CA ALA A 239 25.36 14.38 26.66
C ALA A 239 26.22 14.36 27.96
N GLN A 240 25.78 15.06 28.99
CA GLN A 240 26.40 15.12 30.32
C GLN A 240 25.84 14.09 31.31
N GLY A 241 24.93 13.18 30.83
CA GLY A 241 24.27 12.19 31.67
C GLY A 241 23.18 12.74 32.59
N GLN A 242 22.80 14.00 32.43
CA GLN A 242 21.74 14.62 33.23
C GLN A 242 20.36 14.31 32.63
N PRO A 243 19.37 13.96 33.45
CA PRO A 243 18.03 13.73 32.95
C PRO A 243 17.42 15.04 32.43
N THR A 244 16.90 14.97 31.21
CA THR A 244 16.15 16.07 30.60
C THR A 244 14.83 15.51 30.03
N ILE A 245 13.82 16.35 29.93
CA ILE A 245 12.54 15.97 29.33
C ILE A 245 12.68 16.15 27.81
N ALA A 246 12.38 15.10 27.09
CA ALA A 246 12.20 15.16 25.65
C ALA A 246 10.71 14.92 25.33
N GLY A 247 10.23 15.52 24.27
CA GLY A 247 8.89 15.33 23.77
C GLY A 247 8.91 14.72 22.38
N ARG A 248 7.93 13.89 22.08
CA ARG A 248 7.57 13.51 20.72
C ARG A 248 6.26 14.18 20.37
N ALA A 249 6.27 15.00 19.32
CA ALA A 249 5.05 15.46 18.71
C ALA A 249 4.28 14.27 18.14
N ILE A 250 3.00 14.25 18.36
CA ILE A 250 2.04 13.38 17.68
C ILE A 250 1.70 13.95 16.31
N ASP A 251 0.99 13.22 15.50
CA ASP A 251 0.53 13.69 14.20
C ASP A 251 -0.38 14.91 14.38
N PRO A 252 -0.03 16.07 13.80
CA PRO A 252 -0.79 17.30 14.03
C PRO A 252 -2.13 17.30 13.32
N SER A 253 -3.12 17.94 13.93
CA SER A 253 -4.42 18.18 13.32
C SER A 253 -4.27 18.97 12.03
N ASN A 254 -5.03 18.60 11.02
CA ASN A 254 -4.94 19.24 9.70
C ASN A 254 -6.28 19.22 8.97
N THR A 255 -6.42 20.15 8.04
CA THR A 255 -7.58 20.21 7.14
C THR A 255 -7.10 20.27 5.69
N LEU A 256 -7.66 19.41 4.85
CA LEU A 256 -7.42 19.34 3.42
C LEU A 256 -8.72 19.59 2.66
N HIS A 257 -8.66 20.47 1.69
CA HIS A 257 -9.71 20.71 0.71
C HIS A 257 -9.22 20.33 -0.67
N ARG A 258 -10.07 19.73 -1.49
CA ARG A 258 -9.75 19.38 -2.87
C ARG A 258 -10.94 19.64 -3.79
N VAL A 259 -10.68 20.33 -4.89
CA VAL A 259 -11.61 20.47 -6.01
C VAL A 259 -11.05 19.69 -7.18
N LYS A 260 -11.87 18.93 -7.86
CA LYS A 260 -11.53 18.21 -9.09
C LYS A 260 -12.56 18.51 -10.17
N ALA A 261 -12.10 18.54 -11.40
CA ALA A 261 -12.96 18.55 -12.58
C ALA A 261 -12.35 17.61 -13.61
N ASP A 262 -13.14 16.75 -14.21
CA ASP A 262 -12.73 15.87 -15.30
C ASP A 262 -13.75 15.88 -16.43
N ALA A 263 -13.25 15.63 -17.64
CA ALA A 263 -14.06 15.49 -18.82
C ALA A 263 -13.48 14.42 -19.75
N SER A 264 -14.34 13.66 -20.38
CA SER A 264 -13.99 12.67 -21.39
C SER A 264 -14.74 12.96 -22.66
N PHE A 265 -14.06 12.84 -23.79
CA PHE A 265 -14.61 13.12 -25.14
C PHE A 265 -14.30 11.97 -26.07
N ASP A 266 -15.32 11.39 -26.69
CA ASP A 266 -15.14 10.43 -27.76
C ASP A 266 -14.80 11.19 -29.05
N ILE A 267 -13.63 10.94 -29.61
CA ILE A 267 -13.14 11.52 -30.86
C ILE A 267 -13.34 10.51 -31.97
N GLY A 268 -14.45 10.66 -32.67
CA GLY A 268 -14.89 9.64 -33.62
C GLY A 268 -15.27 8.32 -32.94
N GLN A 269 -15.01 7.20 -33.63
CA GLN A 269 -15.38 5.85 -33.12
C GLN A 269 -14.23 5.12 -32.44
N THR A 270 -13.02 5.64 -32.52
CA THR A 270 -11.82 4.89 -32.21
C THR A 270 -10.90 5.57 -31.20
N SER A 271 -11.25 6.78 -30.77
CA SER A 271 -10.39 7.56 -29.91
C SER A 271 -11.18 8.21 -28.77
N ARG A 272 -10.54 8.34 -27.62
CA ARG A 272 -11.07 9.01 -26.44
C ARG A 272 -10.01 9.89 -25.83
N LEU A 273 -10.39 11.12 -25.55
CA LEU A 273 -9.58 12.10 -24.82
C LEU A 273 -10.17 12.29 -23.43
N ASP A 274 -9.36 12.07 -22.41
CA ASP A 274 -9.68 12.34 -21.02
C ASP A 274 -8.83 13.53 -20.53
N VAL A 275 -9.46 14.50 -19.88
CA VAL A 275 -8.82 15.68 -19.31
C VAL A 275 -9.26 15.81 -17.87
N ALA A 276 -8.32 16.02 -16.96
CA ALA A 276 -8.62 16.24 -15.55
C ALA A 276 -7.80 17.42 -15.01
N ALA A 277 -8.41 18.21 -14.14
CA ALA A 277 -7.75 19.27 -13.40
C ALA A 277 -8.13 19.19 -11.93
N GLY A 278 -7.19 19.50 -11.05
CA GLY A 278 -7.40 19.48 -9.62
C GLY A 278 -6.68 20.62 -8.92
N TYR A 279 -7.25 21.05 -7.82
CA TYR A 279 -6.61 21.98 -6.92
C TYR A 279 -6.89 21.53 -5.49
N ALA A 280 -5.82 21.22 -4.76
CA ALA A 280 -5.91 20.89 -3.36
C ALA A 280 -5.18 21.94 -2.52
N TRP A 281 -5.70 22.24 -1.33
CA TRP A 281 -5.00 23.04 -0.34
C TRP A 281 -5.20 22.45 1.03
N SER A 282 -4.17 22.47 1.83
CA SER A 282 -4.20 21.99 3.21
C SER A 282 -3.62 23.03 4.15
N GLN A 283 -4.11 22.98 5.39
CA GLN A 283 -3.62 23.77 6.49
C GLN A 283 -3.44 22.87 7.71
N LEU A 284 -2.35 23.08 8.39
CA LEU A 284 -2.00 22.43 9.63
C LEU A 284 -1.88 23.53 10.69
N ASP A 285 -2.73 23.44 11.72
CA ASP A 285 -2.93 24.48 12.73
C ASP A 285 -2.56 23.98 14.14
N ASP A 286 -1.49 23.19 14.27
CA ASP A 286 -1.16 22.61 15.57
C ASP A 286 0.18 23.10 16.12
N ALA A 287 0.28 23.09 17.44
CA ALA A 287 1.51 23.33 18.14
C ALA A 287 2.40 22.09 18.10
N VAL A 288 3.58 22.21 17.50
CA VAL A 288 4.58 21.15 17.52
C VAL A 288 5.57 21.42 18.64
N LEU A 289 5.85 20.41 19.47
CA LEU A 289 6.84 20.53 20.53
C LEU A 289 8.24 20.71 19.95
N ASP A 290 8.95 21.72 20.43
CA ASP A 290 10.39 21.83 20.22
C ASP A 290 11.10 20.72 20.99
N SER A 291 11.68 19.77 20.25
CA SER A 291 12.37 18.62 20.84
C SER A 291 13.69 18.98 21.49
N SER A 292 14.20 20.22 21.32
CA SER A 292 15.47 20.65 21.90
C SER A 292 15.32 21.19 23.31
N THR A 293 14.16 21.73 23.65
CA THR A 293 13.87 22.32 24.96
C THR A 293 12.81 21.57 25.76
N GLY A 294 12.06 20.67 25.13
CA GLY A 294 11.02 19.86 25.76
C GLY A 294 9.76 20.62 26.22
N LEU A 295 9.72 21.94 26.07
CA LEU A 295 8.73 22.77 26.76
C LEU A 295 8.06 23.85 25.94
N SER A 296 8.51 24.23 24.77
CA SER A 296 7.82 25.26 24.00
C SER A 296 7.10 24.70 22.80
N ALA A 297 5.80 24.78 22.84
CA ALA A 297 4.97 24.69 21.67
C ALA A 297 5.20 25.94 20.81
N ALA A 298 6.11 25.86 19.84
CA ALA A 298 6.09 26.83 18.77
C ALA A 298 4.90 26.46 17.88
N GLY A 299 3.93 27.36 17.73
CA GLY A 299 2.85 27.19 16.76
C GLY A 299 3.45 27.14 15.36
N TYR A 300 3.22 26.06 14.64
CA TYR A 300 3.55 25.94 13.23
C TYR A 300 2.28 26.08 12.43
N ASN A 301 2.26 27.02 11.51
CA ASN A 301 1.24 27.09 10.49
C ASN A 301 1.85 26.61 9.18
N VAL A 302 1.51 25.40 8.76
CA VAL A 302 1.97 24.85 7.51
C VAL A 302 0.80 24.85 6.53
N LYS A 303 1.00 25.48 5.38
CA LYS A 303 0.05 25.50 4.29
C LYS A 303 0.66 24.80 3.10
N ALA A 304 -0.10 23.96 2.42
CA ALA A 304 0.29 23.36 1.17
C ALA A 304 -0.78 23.60 0.10
N ARG A 305 -0.34 23.78 -1.15
CA ARG A 305 -1.20 23.95 -2.32
C ARG A 305 -0.71 23.03 -3.41
N VAL A 306 -1.64 22.34 -4.06
CA VAL A 306 -1.30 21.33 -5.08
C VAL A 306 -2.21 21.48 -6.28
N PRO A 307 -1.90 22.39 -7.23
CA PRO A 307 -2.49 22.35 -8.55
C PRO A 307 -2.03 21.10 -9.30
N SER A 308 -2.93 20.50 -10.05
CA SER A 308 -2.65 19.33 -10.89
C SER A 308 -3.46 19.35 -12.17
N PHE A 309 -2.91 18.75 -13.21
CA PHE A 309 -3.55 18.63 -14.51
C PHE A 309 -3.12 17.31 -15.16
N ASN A 310 -4.05 16.63 -15.83
CA ASN A 310 -3.79 15.41 -16.57
C ASN A 310 -4.54 15.41 -17.89
N VAL A 311 -3.89 14.92 -18.94
CA VAL A 311 -4.50 14.66 -20.25
C VAL A 311 -4.11 13.27 -20.71
N ALA A 312 -5.09 12.45 -21.05
CA ALA A 312 -4.88 11.12 -21.58
C ALA A 312 -5.63 10.93 -22.90
N LEU A 313 -4.96 10.33 -23.87
CA LEU A 313 -5.53 9.95 -25.16
C LEU A 313 -5.39 8.45 -25.35
N THR A 314 -6.51 7.76 -25.47
CA THR A 314 -6.56 6.38 -25.93
C THR A 314 -7.11 6.36 -27.35
N SER A 315 -6.41 5.72 -28.29
CA SER A 315 -6.79 5.72 -29.70
C SER A 315 -6.50 4.38 -30.35
N SER A 316 -7.39 3.96 -31.24
CA SER A 316 -7.21 2.82 -32.14
C SER A 316 -7.37 3.29 -33.58
N PRO A 317 -6.42 4.10 -34.11
CA PRO A 317 -6.53 4.73 -35.44
C PRO A 317 -6.57 3.71 -36.58
N LEU A 318 -6.06 2.51 -36.33
CA LEU A 318 -6.13 1.35 -37.21
C LEU A 318 -6.62 0.14 -36.39
N PRO A 319 -7.31 -0.83 -36.98
CA PRO A 319 -7.76 -2.02 -36.26
C PRO A 319 -6.63 -2.82 -35.58
N GLN A 320 -5.40 -2.67 -36.08
CA GLN A 320 -4.21 -3.35 -35.58
C GLN A 320 -3.40 -2.51 -34.59
N LEU A 321 -3.65 -1.19 -34.48
CA LEU A 321 -2.84 -0.28 -33.70
C LEU A 321 -3.65 0.33 -32.56
N LYS A 322 -3.20 0.09 -31.32
CA LYS A 322 -3.67 0.78 -30.12
C LYS A 322 -2.58 1.72 -29.62
N LEU A 323 -2.98 2.95 -29.33
CA LEU A 323 -2.12 4.00 -28.77
C LEU A 323 -2.73 4.51 -27.46
N ASP A 324 -1.88 4.65 -26.45
CA ASP A 324 -2.22 5.30 -25.19
C ASP A 324 -1.16 6.36 -24.93
N LEU A 325 -1.56 7.61 -24.76
CA LEU A 325 -0.70 8.73 -24.41
C LEU A 325 -1.24 9.38 -23.15
N ASP A 326 -0.36 9.73 -22.24
CA ASP A 326 -0.74 10.37 -20.97
C ASP A 326 0.28 11.45 -20.62
N TYR A 327 -0.21 12.60 -20.21
CA TYR A 327 0.59 13.69 -19.67
C TYR A 327 -0.04 14.17 -18.37
N GLY A 328 0.75 14.23 -17.31
CA GLY A 328 0.38 14.73 -15.99
C GLY A 328 1.33 15.82 -15.52
N PHE A 329 0.76 16.84 -14.93
CA PHE A 329 1.48 17.90 -14.22
C PHE A 329 0.96 18.00 -12.81
N ARG A 330 1.87 18.20 -11.86
CA ARG A 330 1.56 18.51 -10.46
C ARG A 330 2.61 19.45 -9.90
N ARG A 331 2.17 20.47 -9.17
CA ARG A 331 3.06 21.31 -8.38
C ARG A 331 2.67 21.19 -6.90
N TYR A 332 3.62 21.15 -6.05
CA TYR A 332 3.45 21.17 -4.61
C TYR A 332 4.15 22.41 -4.06
N ASP A 333 3.37 23.36 -3.58
CA ASP A 333 3.86 24.58 -2.95
C ASP A 333 3.59 24.45 -1.43
N LYS A 334 4.61 24.53 -0.62
CA LYS A 334 4.51 24.47 0.84
C LYS A 334 5.04 25.76 1.45
N SER A 335 4.26 26.39 2.29
CA SER A 335 4.71 27.50 3.11
C SER A 335 4.66 27.13 4.59
N VAL A 336 5.74 27.40 5.29
CA VAL A 336 5.87 27.18 6.72
C VAL A 336 6.05 28.55 7.39
N ASP A 337 5.06 28.94 8.19
CA ASP A 337 5.15 30.15 9.00
C ASP A 337 5.57 29.74 10.40
N THR A 338 6.82 30.00 10.77
CA THR A 338 7.38 29.63 12.07
C THR A 338 8.00 30.84 12.75
N ALA A 339 7.74 30.99 14.04
CA ALA A 339 8.47 31.91 14.89
C ALA A 339 9.89 31.40 15.25
N SER A 340 10.24 30.18 14.84
CA SER A 340 11.49 29.50 15.18
C SER A 340 12.29 29.14 13.93
N ALA A 341 13.55 29.50 13.89
CA ALA A 341 14.49 29.25 12.80
C ALA A 341 14.87 27.77 12.59
N ILE A 342 14.20 26.82 13.23
CA ILE A 342 14.60 25.41 13.29
C ILE A 342 14.03 24.56 12.15
N ILE A 343 13.00 25.01 11.44
CA ILE A 343 12.41 24.27 10.31
C ILE A 343 12.38 25.17 9.07
N THR A 344 13.45 25.13 8.32
CA THR A 344 13.61 25.93 7.10
C THR A 344 13.42 25.14 5.80
N THR A 345 12.78 23.98 5.83
CA THR A 345 12.59 23.20 4.61
C THR A 345 11.21 23.48 4.00
N ASP A 346 11.11 24.55 3.24
CA ASP A 346 10.10 24.66 2.19
C ASP A 346 10.43 23.57 1.16
N GLN A 347 9.61 22.55 1.05
CA GLN A 347 9.79 21.48 0.08
C GLN A 347 8.85 21.71 -1.08
N ASP A 348 9.14 22.72 -1.87
CA ASP A 348 8.41 22.98 -3.10
C ASP A 348 8.95 22.09 -4.20
N TYR A 349 8.07 21.47 -4.95
CA TYR A 349 8.45 20.73 -6.14
C TYR A 349 7.40 20.82 -7.23
N SER A 350 7.86 20.75 -8.47
CA SER A 350 7.02 20.52 -9.63
C SER A 350 7.33 19.17 -10.27
N GLU A 351 6.32 18.53 -10.82
CA GLU A 351 6.43 17.21 -11.42
C GLU A 351 5.69 17.16 -12.75
N ASN A 352 6.40 16.80 -13.81
CA ASN A 352 5.87 16.51 -15.12
C ASN A 352 6.03 15.03 -15.41
N LYS A 353 4.94 14.36 -15.76
CA LYS A 353 4.92 12.96 -16.17
C LYS A 353 4.44 12.85 -17.61
N PHE A 354 5.14 12.09 -18.41
CA PHE A 354 4.70 11.72 -19.74
C PHE A 354 4.79 10.21 -19.90
N SER A 355 3.76 9.59 -20.45
CA SER A 355 3.80 8.20 -20.86
C SER A 355 3.19 7.99 -22.24
N ALA A 356 3.80 7.08 -22.99
CA ALA A 356 3.32 6.68 -24.30
C ALA A 356 3.39 5.14 -24.39
N ASN A 357 2.37 4.52 -24.97
CA ASN A 357 2.30 3.09 -25.21
C ASN A 357 1.66 2.84 -26.56
N ALA A 358 2.30 2.01 -27.37
CA ALA A 358 1.80 1.60 -28.67
C ALA A 358 1.82 0.07 -28.76
N VAL A 359 0.70 -0.52 -29.15
CA VAL A 359 0.58 -1.95 -29.40
C VAL A 359 0.13 -2.16 -30.84
N TYR A 360 0.94 -2.85 -31.62
CA TYR A 360 0.64 -3.21 -33.01
C TYR A 360 0.49 -4.71 -33.17
N SER A 361 -0.61 -5.14 -33.78
CA SER A 361 -0.93 -6.55 -34.07
C SER A 361 -0.63 -6.85 -35.55
N PHE A 362 0.38 -7.67 -35.83
CA PHE A 362 0.83 -7.98 -37.20
C PHE A 362 0.00 -9.04 -37.91
N GLY A 363 -0.97 -9.65 -37.24
CA GLY A 363 -1.61 -10.87 -37.71
C GLY A 363 -0.79 -12.12 -37.37
N GLY A 364 -1.30 -13.32 -37.67
CA GLY A 364 -0.63 -14.58 -37.33
C GLY A 364 -0.34 -14.78 -35.84
N GLY A 365 -1.03 -14.05 -34.97
CA GLY A 365 -0.84 -14.11 -33.53
C GLY A 365 0.36 -13.32 -32.98
N TYR A 366 1.00 -12.49 -33.80
CA TYR A 366 2.09 -11.60 -33.34
C TYR A 366 1.56 -10.24 -32.94
N SER A 367 2.11 -9.68 -31.86
CA SER A 367 1.97 -8.28 -31.52
C SER A 367 3.27 -7.74 -30.95
N ALA A 368 3.58 -6.48 -31.28
CA ALA A 368 4.66 -5.74 -30.65
C ALA A 368 4.08 -4.62 -29.79
N ARG A 369 4.71 -4.40 -28.66
CA ARG A 369 4.46 -3.27 -27.77
C ARG A 369 5.73 -2.45 -27.66
N VAL A 370 5.59 -1.13 -27.80
CA VAL A 370 6.62 -0.16 -27.47
C VAL A 370 6.04 0.82 -26.48
N TYR A 371 6.76 1.14 -25.45
CA TYR A 371 6.32 2.10 -24.45
C TYR A 371 7.47 2.95 -23.93
N GLY A 372 7.11 4.13 -23.46
CA GLY A 372 8.03 5.04 -22.79
C GLY A 372 7.33 5.77 -21.67
N LYS A 373 8.09 6.09 -20.62
CA LYS A 373 7.68 6.93 -19.51
C LYS A 373 8.80 7.92 -19.22
N TYR A 374 8.42 9.12 -18.90
CA TYR A 374 9.35 10.18 -18.49
C TYR A 374 8.75 10.90 -17.29
N LEU A 375 9.55 11.13 -16.28
CA LEU A 375 9.25 11.92 -15.10
C LEU A 375 10.35 12.98 -14.98
N ASP A 376 9.95 14.23 -14.87
CA ASP A 376 10.81 15.35 -14.52
C ASP A 376 10.27 15.98 -13.26
N ARG A 377 11.03 15.88 -12.18
CA ARG A 377 10.72 16.47 -10.88
C ARG A 377 11.80 17.49 -10.55
N ASP A 378 11.36 18.71 -10.38
CA ASP A 378 12.16 19.83 -9.91
C ASP A 378 11.83 20.07 -8.45
N ASP A 379 12.80 19.92 -7.57
CA ASP A 379 12.66 20.04 -6.12
C ASP A 379 13.65 21.11 -5.63
N GLU A 380 13.13 22.24 -5.20
CA GLU A 380 13.94 23.45 -4.95
C GLU A 380 14.93 23.31 -3.79
N GLN A 381 14.84 22.27 -2.95
CA GLN A 381 15.60 22.27 -1.69
C GLN A 381 16.41 21.02 -1.35
N VAL A 382 16.12 19.86 -1.91
CA VAL A 382 16.76 18.60 -1.46
C VAL A 382 17.56 17.90 -2.56
N VAL A 383 17.06 17.89 -3.76
CA VAL A 383 17.72 17.38 -4.97
C VAL A 383 17.16 18.15 -6.14
N GLU A 384 17.94 19.05 -6.67
CA GLU A 384 17.44 20.05 -7.62
C GLU A 384 16.80 19.50 -8.90
N ASN A 385 16.97 18.32 -9.33
CA ASN A 385 16.27 17.79 -10.52
C ASN A 385 16.39 16.28 -10.56
N VAL A 386 15.28 15.60 -10.33
CA VAL A 386 15.18 14.16 -10.56
C VAL A 386 14.49 13.88 -11.88
N ARG A 387 15.20 13.34 -12.83
CA ARG A 387 14.66 12.87 -14.11
C ARG A 387 14.70 11.39 -14.16
N THR A 388 13.54 10.77 -14.38
CA THR A 388 13.44 9.31 -14.55
C THR A 388 12.89 9.02 -15.93
N TYR A 389 13.50 8.11 -16.63
CA TYR A 389 13.00 7.62 -17.91
C TYR A 389 12.92 6.09 -17.90
N THR A 390 11.94 5.58 -18.59
CA THR A 390 11.78 4.15 -18.85
C THR A 390 11.33 4.00 -20.29
N GLY A 391 12.03 3.19 -21.04
CA GLY A 391 11.63 2.80 -22.39
C GLY A 391 11.69 1.29 -22.54
N GLY A 392 10.74 0.73 -23.26
CA GLY A 392 10.75 -0.71 -23.44
C GLY A 392 10.03 -1.16 -24.70
N MET A 393 10.37 -2.36 -25.12
CA MET A 393 9.69 -3.07 -26.19
C MET A 393 9.44 -4.52 -25.79
N ALA A 394 8.33 -5.05 -26.25
CA ALA A 394 7.99 -6.46 -26.06
C ALA A 394 7.39 -7.03 -27.34
N LEU A 395 7.84 -8.21 -27.71
CA LEU A 395 7.25 -9.00 -28.77
C LEU A 395 6.46 -10.13 -28.12
N ARG A 396 5.18 -10.22 -28.45
CA ARG A 396 4.30 -11.31 -28.03
C ARG A 396 3.92 -12.14 -29.23
N LYS A 397 3.91 -13.44 -29.06
CA LYS A 397 3.36 -14.37 -30.04
C LYS A 397 2.34 -15.30 -29.38
N ARG A 398 1.18 -15.41 -29.97
CA ARG A 398 0.22 -16.46 -29.72
C ARG A 398 0.48 -17.57 -30.75
N MET A 399 1.17 -18.62 -30.33
CA MET A 399 1.60 -19.72 -31.21
C MET A 399 0.44 -20.62 -31.57
N SER A 400 -0.48 -20.81 -30.62
CA SER A 400 -1.74 -21.55 -30.78
C SER A 400 -2.80 -20.97 -29.85
N ASN A 401 -3.99 -21.56 -29.81
CA ASN A 401 -4.98 -21.20 -28.81
C ASN A 401 -4.55 -21.53 -27.38
N THR A 402 -3.56 -22.42 -27.25
CA THR A 402 -3.11 -22.98 -25.99
C THR A 402 -1.69 -22.53 -25.60
N LEU A 403 -0.96 -21.88 -26.50
CA LEU A 403 0.43 -21.48 -26.25
C LEU A 403 0.66 -20.02 -26.65
N SER A 404 1.10 -19.20 -25.70
CA SER A 404 1.53 -17.84 -25.95
C SER A 404 2.80 -17.51 -25.20
N GLY A 405 3.62 -16.65 -25.78
CA GLY A 405 4.85 -16.18 -25.14
C GLY A 405 5.11 -14.71 -25.43
N SER A 406 5.86 -14.06 -24.58
CA SER A 406 6.37 -12.71 -24.79
C SER A 406 7.82 -12.59 -24.32
N LEU A 407 8.58 -11.82 -25.08
CA LEU A 407 9.94 -11.42 -24.76
C LEU A 407 10.00 -9.89 -24.74
N GLY A 408 10.54 -9.32 -23.68
CA GLY A 408 10.64 -7.87 -23.48
C GLY A 408 12.06 -7.43 -23.13
N LEU A 409 12.38 -6.23 -23.58
CA LEU A 409 13.56 -5.47 -23.19
C LEU A 409 13.08 -4.13 -22.64
N GLU A 410 13.62 -3.74 -21.49
CA GLU A 410 13.33 -2.46 -20.84
C GLU A 410 14.65 -1.81 -20.46
N VAL A 411 14.76 -0.52 -20.76
CA VAL A 411 15.83 0.35 -20.27
C VAL A 411 15.19 1.43 -19.44
N SER A 412 15.75 1.70 -18.27
CA SER A 412 15.33 2.79 -17.41
C SER A 412 16.52 3.46 -16.79
N GLY A 413 16.38 4.72 -16.45
CA GLY A 413 17.42 5.45 -15.75
C GLY A 413 16.83 6.58 -14.95
N GLN A 414 17.61 7.05 -13.99
CA GLN A 414 17.35 8.20 -13.16
C GLN A 414 18.58 9.08 -13.15
N SER A 415 18.43 10.35 -13.45
CA SER A 415 19.43 11.36 -13.23
C SER A 415 18.99 12.21 -12.04
N ALA A 416 19.82 12.29 -11.01
CA ALA A 416 19.64 13.18 -9.87
C ALA A 416 20.83 14.14 -9.84
N LYS A 417 20.60 15.43 -10.13
CA LYS A 417 21.63 16.47 -10.05
C LYS A 417 21.48 17.26 -8.75
N ASN A 418 22.63 17.72 -8.26
CA ASN A 418 22.75 18.61 -7.10
C ASN A 418 22.13 18.03 -5.83
N TYR A 419 22.75 16.97 -5.36
CA TYR A 419 22.59 16.61 -3.97
C TYR A 419 23.16 17.77 -3.13
N ILE A 420 22.31 18.37 -2.29
CA ILE A 420 22.62 19.56 -1.50
C ILE A 420 24.08 19.54 -1.07
N ASP A 421 24.78 20.57 -1.46
CA ASP A 421 26.00 21.05 -0.84
C ASP A 421 25.65 21.60 0.56
N ALA A 422 25.18 20.72 1.42
CA ALA A 422 24.92 21.08 2.78
C ALA A 422 26.29 21.18 3.47
N GLU A 423 26.72 22.39 3.76
CA GLU A 423 27.79 22.66 4.71
C GLU A 423 27.61 21.91 6.05
N ASP A 424 26.54 21.19 6.22
CA ASP A 424 26.14 20.45 7.42
C ASP A 424 25.94 18.95 7.15
N VAL A 425 26.68 18.36 6.20
CA VAL A 425 26.60 16.91 5.92
C VAL A 425 27.49 16.11 6.86
N THR A 426 27.09 16.05 8.12
CA THR A 426 27.34 14.86 8.95
C THR A 426 26.36 13.72 8.63
N ARG A 427 25.84 13.65 7.41
CA ARG A 427 24.92 12.57 6.98
C ARG A 427 25.73 11.41 6.48
N GLU A 428 25.78 10.38 7.31
CA GLU A 428 26.47 9.12 7.07
C GLU A 428 25.80 8.23 6.00
N SER A 429 24.69 8.64 5.38
CA SER A 429 24.02 7.83 4.35
C SER A 429 23.30 8.68 3.31
N THR A 430 23.66 8.52 2.07
CA THR A 430 22.90 8.99 0.91
C THR A 430 21.66 8.11 0.75
N PRO A 431 20.44 8.67 0.67
CA PRO A 431 19.27 7.86 0.35
C PRO A 431 19.44 7.19 -1.02
N TRP A 432 19.39 5.88 -1.04
CA TRP A 432 19.60 5.03 -2.24
C TRP A 432 18.62 5.34 -3.38
N ASP A 433 17.43 5.82 -3.05
CA ASP A 433 16.36 6.20 -3.96
C ASP A 433 16.63 7.49 -4.73
N ARG A 434 17.65 8.25 -4.34
CA ARG A 434 18.01 9.55 -4.93
C ARG A 434 19.28 9.54 -5.77
N LEU A 435 19.97 8.39 -5.81
CA LEU A 435 21.12 8.23 -6.68
C LEU A 435 20.67 8.10 -8.15
N GLY A 436 21.44 8.73 -9.05
CA GLY A 436 21.32 8.45 -10.47
C GLY A 436 21.62 6.98 -10.76
N TYR A 437 20.92 6.40 -11.72
CA TYR A 437 21.16 5.03 -12.16
C TYR A 437 20.75 4.78 -13.59
N ASP A 438 21.37 3.79 -14.20
CA ASP A 438 20.95 3.15 -15.44
C ASP A 438 20.62 1.69 -15.20
N GLN A 439 19.53 1.21 -15.78
CA GLN A 439 19.09 -0.17 -15.67
C GLN A 439 18.67 -0.72 -17.02
N THR A 440 19.08 -1.94 -17.29
CA THR A 440 18.59 -2.75 -18.40
C THR A 440 17.95 -4.02 -17.86
N ALA A 441 16.76 -4.35 -18.32
CA ALA A 441 16.01 -5.53 -17.89
C ALA A 441 15.50 -6.34 -19.08
N PHE A 442 15.63 -7.66 -18.99
CA PHE A 442 15.01 -8.63 -19.90
C PHE A 442 13.85 -9.32 -19.18
N LYS A 443 12.74 -9.50 -19.87
CA LYS A 443 11.52 -10.11 -19.32
C LYS A 443 11.04 -11.22 -20.27
N LEU A 444 10.76 -12.39 -19.73
CA LEU A 444 10.19 -13.53 -20.44
C LEU A 444 8.88 -13.93 -19.76
N ASN A 445 7.85 -14.18 -20.55
CA ASN A 445 6.62 -14.81 -20.10
C ASN A 445 6.21 -15.87 -21.12
N LEU A 446 5.92 -17.07 -20.66
CA LEU A 446 5.42 -18.16 -21.46
C LEU A 446 4.24 -18.80 -20.75
N THR A 447 3.10 -18.89 -21.42
CA THR A 447 1.90 -19.55 -20.89
C THR A 447 1.45 -20.63 -21.86
N SER A 448 1.26 -21.82 -21.34
CA SER A 448 0.86 -23.00 -22.12
C SER A 448 -0.33 -23.69 -21.47
N SER A 449 -1.34 -23.99 -22.28
CA SER A 449 -2.48 -24.85 -21.93
C SER A 449 -2.57 -25.97 -22.96
N LEU A 450 -1.42 -26.64 -23.24
CA LEU A 450 -1.32 -27.71 -24.24
C LEU A 450 -2.19 -28.93 -23.93
N ILE A 451 -2.54 -29.10 -22.68
CA ILE A 451 -3.51 -30.07 -22.21
C ILE A 451 -4.72 -29.28 -21.72
N ASP A 452 -5.92 -29.62 -22.18
CA ASP A 452 -7.16 -28.86 -21.89
C ASP A 452 -7.40 -28.59 -20.40
N SER A 453 -6.88 -29.47 -19.54
CA SER A 453 -7.01 -29.35 -18.09
C SER A 453 -5.81 -28.74 -17.37
N VAL A 454 -4.70 -28.44 -18.07
CA VAL A 454 -3.43 -27.98 -17.45
C VAL A 454 -2.96 -26.69 -18.08
N THR A 455 -2.79 -25.67 -17.27
CA THR A 455 -2.12 -24.41 -17.64
C THR A 455 -0.80 -24.30 -16.91
N VAL A 456 0.28 -24.05 -17.64
CA VAL A 456 1.61 -23.80 -17.10
C VAL A 456 2.06 -22.40 -17.52
N SER A 457 2.45 -21.59 -16.56
CA SER A 457 3.05 -20.27 -16.79
C SER A 457 4.49 -20.25 -16.30
N LEU A 458 5.39 -19.76 -17.15
CA LEU A 458 6.78 -19.50 -16.83
C LEU A 458 7.03 -18.00 -16.91
N LEU A 459 7.54 -17.43 -15.84
CA LEU A 459 7.97 -16.04 -15.73
C LEU A 459 9.48 -15.99 -15.52
N GLY A 460 10.15 -15.10 -16.23
CA GLY A 460 11.56 -14.84 -16.04
C GLY A 460 11.85 -13.35 -16.17
N SER A 461 12.66 -12.83 -15.28
CA SER A 461 13.24 -11.49 -15.44
C SER A 461 14.69 -11.49 -15.00
N TRP A 462 15.47 -10.66 -15.65
CA TRP A 462 16.84 -10.42 -15.29
C TRP A 462 17.16 -8.95 -15.54
N TYR A 463 17.81 -8.30 -14.59
CA TYR A 463 18.21 -6.90 -14.73
C TYR A 463 19.63 -6.66 -14.26
N LEU A 464 20.23 -5.66 -14.87
CA LEU A 464 21.47 -5.01 -14.46
C LEU A 464 21.17 -3.55 -14.17
N LYS A 465 21.66 -3.06 -13.06
CA LYS A 465 21.54 -1.69 -12.62
C LYS A 465 22.92 -1.18 -12.18
N SER A 466 23.33 -0.06 -12.73
CA SER A 466 24.51 0.69 -12.30
C SER A 466 24.09 2.01 -11.70
N PHE A 467 24.74 2.44 -10.64
CA PHE A 467 24.46 3.69 -9.97
C PHE A 467 25.57 4.70 -10.24
N ASP A 468 25.20 5.96 -10.33
CA ASP A 468 26.14 7.05 -10.43
C ASP A 468 26.96 7.15 -9.14
N ALA A 469 28.24 7.47 -9.27
CA ALA A 469 29.07 7.76 -8.11
C ALA A 469 28.53 9.01 -7.40
N PRO A 470 28.51 9.05 -6.05
CA PRO A 470 28.13 10.23 -5.32
C PRO A 470 29.10 11.38 -5.64
N GLU A 471 28.55 12.56 -5.89
CA GLU A 471 29.39 13.75 -6.16
C GLU A 471 30.23 14.17 -4.95
N ASN A 472 29.78 13.85 -3.75
CA ASN A 472 30.49 14.15 -2.52
C ASN A 472 31.46 13.01 -2.15
N PRO A 473 32.78 13.22 -2.19
CA PRO A 473 33.78 12.20 -1.85
C PRO A 473 33.80 11.81 -0.37
N THR A 474 33.08 12.51 0.50
CA THR A 474 32.95 12.16 1.93
C THR A 474 31.83 11.16 2.19
N VAL A 475 31.07 10.77 1.19
CA VAL A 475 30.04 9.71 1.33
C VAL A 475 30.74 8.38 1.56
N THR A 476 30.52 7.81 2.73
CA THR A 476 31.20 6.60 3.20
C THR A 476 30.58 5.31 2.70
N TYR A 477 29.37 5.35 2.11
CA TYR A 477 28.63 4.22 1.57
C TYR A 477 27.89 4.62 0.30
N ALA A 478 28.20 3.98 -0.81
CA ALA A 478 27.50 4.19 -2.07
C ALA A 478 27.24 2.86 -2.78
N MET A 479 26.01 2.62 -3.19
CA MET A 479 25.69 1.48 -4.07
C MET A 479 26.25 1.76 -5.46
N THR A 480 27.06 0.85 -6.00
CA THR A 480 27.71 0.99 -7.31
C THR A 480 26.99 0.19 -8.38
N SER A 481 26.54 -1.00 -8.03
CA SER A 481 25.81 -1.85 -8.96
C SER A 481 24.77 -2.73 -8.24
N ALA A 482 23.75 -3.14 -8.98
CA ALA A 482 22.85 -4.19 -8.55
C ALA A 482 22.44 -5.05 -9.74
N HIS A 483 22.30 -6.34 -9.53
CA HIS A 483 21.72 -7.23 -10.53
C HIS A 483 20.76 -8.20 -9.86
N GLY A 484 19.70 -8.52 -10.58
CA GLY A 484 18.67 -9.39 -10.06
C GLY A 484 18.16 -10.38 -11.09
N THR A 485 17.70 -11.50 -10.61
CA THR A 485 17.08 -12.57 -11.40
C THR A 485 15.86 -13.07 -10.68
N THR A 486 14.73 -13.08 -11.38
CA THR A 486 13.47 -13.69 -10.91
C THR A 486 13.10 -14.81 -11.87
N VAL A 487 12.75 -15.96 -11.35
CA VAL A 487 12.17 -17.07 -12.13
C VAL A 487 10.94 -17.59 -11.39
N GLY A 488 9.81 -17.65 -12.07
CA GLY A 488 8.56 -18.19 -11.53
C GLY A 488 7.97 -19.24 -12.44
N VAL A 489 7.40 -20.27 -11.85
CA VAL A 489 6.62 -21.30 -12.53
C VAL A 489 5.32 -21.49 -11.79
N ASP A 490 4.20 -21.37 -12.51
CA ASP A 490 2.86 -21.65 -12.00
C ASP A 490 2.26 -22.79 -12.81
N VAL A 491 1.59 -23.68 -12.13
CA VAL A 491 0.87 -24.82 -12.74
C VAL A 491 -0.53 -24.87 -12.16
N ASP A 492 -1.52 -24.72 -13.02
CA ASP A 492 -2.92 -24.92 -12.71
C ASP A 492 -3.43 -26.17 -13.43
N TRP A 493 -4.00 -27.09 -12.69
CA TRP A 493 -4.54 -28.32 -13.24
C TRP A 493 -5.97 -28.56 -12.77
N ALA A 494 -6.89 -28.61 -13.71
CA ALA A 494 -8.30 -28.92 -13.48
C ALA A 494 -8.68 -30.26 -14.15
N PRO A 495 -8.34 -31.43 -13.53
CA PRO A 495 -8.57 -32.74 -14.12
C PRO A 495 -10.03 -33.04 -14.39
N SER A 496 -10.93 -32.39 -13.67
CA SER A 496 -12.37 -32.42 -13.87
C SER A 496 -13.02 -31.10 -13.46
N ARG A 497 -14.34 -30.98 -13.65
CA ARG A 497 -15.09 -29.82 -13.16
C ARG A 497 -15.15 -29.72 -11.63
N ASP A 498 -14.89 -30.84 -10.97
CA ASP A 498 -14.99 -30.96 -9.50
C ASP A 498 -13.67 -30.67 -8.79
N TRP A 499 -12.55 -30.67 -9.53
CA TRP A 499 -11.22 -30.56 -8.96
C TRP A 499 -10.42 -29.46 -9.65
N ASN A 500 -9.73 -28.67 -8.86
CA ASN A 500 -8.62 -27.87 -9.32
C ASN A 500 -7.42 -28.06 -8.40
N LEU A 501 -6.25 -28.18 -8.99
CA LEU A 501 -4.96 -28.28 -8.32
C LEU A 501 -4.09 -27.15 -8.83
N PHE A 502 -3.37 -26.50 -7.95
CA PHE A 502 -2.37 -25.51 -8.35
C PHE A 502 -1.07 -25.72 -7.59
N GLY A 503 0.01 -25.34 -8.22
CA GLY A 503 1.32 -25.29 -7.61
C GLY A 503 2.14 -24.20 -8.23
N PHE A 504 2.98 -23.55 -7.45
CA PHE A 504 3.90 -22.54 -7.93
C PHE A 504 5.24 -22.59 -7.23
N TYR A 505 6.24 -22.10 -7.93
CA TYR A 505 7.56 -21.85 -7.40
C TYR A 505 8.06 -20.50 -7.90
N SER A 506 8.60 -19.68 -7.02
CA SER A 506 9.31 -18.45 -7.35
C SER A 506 10.70 -18.48 -6.74
N PHE A 507 11.66 -18.06 -7.51
CA PHE A 507 13.03 -17.81 -7.13
C PHE A 507 13.38 -16.37 -7.44
N ASP A 508 13.84 -15.63 -6.45
CA ASP A 508 14.32 -14.27 -6.58
C ASP A 508 15.73 -14.18 -6.00
N ARG A 509 16.64 -13.58 -6.75
CA ARG A 509 17.98 -13.28 -6.28
C ARG A 509 18.36 -11.87 -6.70
N MET A 510 18.79 -11.09 -5.73
CA MET A 510 19.39 -9.78 -5.93
C MET A 510 20.80 -9.79 -5.34
N LYS A 511 21.76 -9.22 -6.05
CA LYS A 511 23.08 -8.90 -5.53
C LYS A 511 23.34 -7.42 -5.75
N ALA A 512 23.73 -6.72 -4.69
CA ALA A 512 24.15 -5.33 -4.72
C ALA A 512 25.62 -5.22 -4.32
N GLU A 513 26.34 -4.33 -4.98
CA GLU A 513 27.72 -3.96 -4.66
C GLU A 513 27.71 -2.53 -4.10
N ILE A 514 28.33 -2.38 -2.96
CA ILE A 514 28.34 -1.13 -2.20
C ILE A 514 29.82 -0.79 -1.94
N ASP A 515 30.25 0.38 -2.39
CA ASP A 515 31.55 0.93 -2.01
C ASP A 515 31.44 1.52 -0.60
N ALA A 516 32.30 1.06 0.31
CA ALA A 516 32.31 1.51 1.69
C ALA A 516 33.75 1.91 2.07
N ASN A 517 33.90 2.96 2.88
CA ASN A 517 35.20 3.36 3.41
C ASN A 517 35.86 2.20 4.17
N GLY A 518 36.79 1.52 3.52
CA GLY A 518 37.50 0.36 4.08
C GLY A 518 37.30 -0.96 3.35
N GLY A 519 36.48 -0.99 2.29
CA GLY A 519 36.33 -2.14 1.40
C GLY A 519 34.94 -2.30 0.80
N ASP A 520 34.87 -3.08 -0.26
CA ASP A 520 33.64 -3.38 -0.96
C ASP A 520 32.71 -4.25 -0.10
N LEU A 521 31.49 -3.85 0.00
CA LEU A 521 30.37 -4.60 0.60
C LEU A 521 29.58 -5.31 -0.50
N ASN A 522 29.32 -6.60 -0.31
CA ASN A 522 28.41 -7.34 -1.16
C ASN A 522 27.17 -7.72 -0.37
N ASP A 523 26.04 -7.23 -0.81
CA ASP A 523 24.74 -7.62 -0.27
C ASP A 523 24.05 -8.60 -1.22
N THR A 524 23.62 -9.75 -0.71
CA THR A 524 22.96 -10.78 -1.52
C THR A 524 21.71 -11.26 -0.82
N MET A 525 20.58 -10.95 -1.43
CA MET A 525 19.26 -11.42 -1.03
C MET A 525 18.83 -12.55 -1.95
N THR A 526 18.38 -13.64 -1.37
CA THR A 526 17.85 -14.80 -2.10
C THR A 526 16.54 -15.22 -1.47
N SER A 527 15.49 -15.32 -2.27
CA SER A 527 14.17 -15.74 -1.85
C SER A 527 13.69 -16.94 -2.65
N HIS A 528 13.11 -17.89 -1.98
CA HIS A 528 12.42 -19.02 -2.57
C HIS A 528 11.02 -19.11 -2.00
N THR A 529 10.03 -19.15 -2.86
CA THR A 529 8.64 -19.38 -2.44
C THR A 529 8.08 -20.56 -3.21
N VAL A 530 7.55 -21.53 -2.52
CA VAL A 530 6.87 -22.67 -3.12
C VAL A 530 5.50 -22.82 -2.48
N GLY A 531 4.49 -23.02 -3.32
CA GLY A 531 3.13 -23.24 -2.83
C GLY A 531 2.40 -24.29 -3.65
N ALA A 532 1.48 -24.96 -3.00
CA ALA A 532 0.57 -25.88 -3.65
C ALA A 532 -0.78 -25.86 -2.95
N GLY A 533 -1.82 -26.17 -3.71
CA GLY A 533 -3.15 -26.28 -3.16
C GLY A 533 -4.10 -27.02 -4.06
N PHE A 534 -5.26 -27.32 -3.53
CA PHE A 534 -6.33 -27.94 -4.27
C PHE A 534 -7.69 -27.40 -3.84
N GLY A 535 -8.65 -27.44 -4.77
CA GLY A 535 -10.05 -27.13 -4.52
C GLY A 535 -10.93 -28.28 -4.98
N LEU A 536 -11.95 -28.56 -4.19
CA LEU A 536 -12.99 -29.54 -4.45
C LEU A 536 -14.33 -28.80 -4.54
N HIS A 537 -14.97 -28.86 -5.70
CA HIS A 537 -16.24 -28.21 -5.99
C HIS A 537 -17.20 -29.21 -6.66
N PRO A 538 -17.59 -30.31 -6.00
CA PRO A 538 -18.36 -31.33 -6.66
C PRO A 538 -19.70 -30.77 -7.16
N VAL A 539 -19.97 -30.89 -8.47
CA VAL A 539 -21.15 -30.30 -9.14
C VAL A 539 -22.48 -30.74 -8.50
N ASN A 540 -22.52 -31.98 -7.98
CA ASN A 540 -23.73 -32.56 -7.41
C ASN A 540 -23.70 -32.65 -5.86
N ALA A 541 -22.71 -32.07 -5.22
CA ALA A 541 -22.64 -32.08 -3.76
C ALA A 541 -22.89 -30.67 -3.17
N PRO A 542 -23.50 -30.60 -2.01
CA PRO A 542 -23.79 -29.32 -1.38
C PRO A 542 -22.57 -28.71 -0.68
N TRP A 543 -21.37 -29.27 -0.82
CA TRP A 543 -20.19 -28.83 -0.12
C TRP A 543 -19.04 -28.48 -1.08
N THR A 544 -18.16 -27.61 -0.61
CA THR A 544 -16.90 -27.24 -1.24
C THR A 544 -15.78 -27.33 -0.22
N PHE A 545 -14.58 -27.65 -0.65
CA PHE A 545 -13.40 -27.65 0.18
C PHE A 545 -12.19 -27.15 -0.62
N ALA A 546 -11.37 -26.29 -0.02
CA ALA A 546 -10.12 -25.86 -0.61
C ALA A 546 -9.02 -25.90 0.45
N MET A 547 -7.81 -26.22 0.03
CA MET A 547 -6.63 -26.15 0.89
C MET A 547 -5.44 -25.61 0.10
N ARG A 548 -4.65 -24.75 0.74
CA ARG A 548 -3.40 -24.25 0.19
C ARG A 548 -2.30 -24.24 1.25
N TYR A 549 -1.10 -24.47 0.81
CA TYR A 549 0.10 -24.36 1.61
C TYR A 549 1.16 -23.59 0.85
N VAL A 550 1.84 -22.68 1.54
CA VAL A 550 2.95 -21.87 0.99
C VAL A 550 4.11 -21.95 1.96
N TYR A 551 5.29 -22.20 1.43
CA TYR A 551 6.55 -22.14 2.14
C TYR A 551 7.44 -21.07 1.51
N GLY A 552 7.92 -20.14 2.32
CA GLY A 552 8.91 -19.13 1.95
C GLY A 552 10.24 -19.39 2.67
N PHE A 553 11.32 -19.18 1.97
CA PHE A 553 12.67 -19.17 2.50
C PHE A 553 13.41 -17.97 1.95
N ASP A 554 13.74 -17.02 2.82
CA ASP A 554 14.48 -15.82 2.48
C ASP A 554 15.82 -15.86 3.19
N LYS A 555 16.86 -15.52 2.45
CA LYS A 555 18.21 -15.42 2.96
C LYS A 555 18.81 -14.11 2.50
N ASP A 556 19.22 -13.34 3.46
CA ASP A 556 19.91 -12.10 3.27
C ASP A 556 21.33 -12.24 3.86
N LYS A 557 22.32 -11.96 3.04
CA LYS A 557 23.73 -12.08 3.40
C LYS A 557 24.47 -10.83 2.99
N ASN A 558 24.99 -10.14 3.98
CA ASN A 558 25.88 -9.03 3.79
C ASN A 558 27.31 -9.46 4.15
N ALA A 559 28.25 -9.27 3.24
CA ALA A 559 29.65 -9.58 3.44
C ALA A 559 30.48 -8.30 3.27
N ALA A 560 31.00 -7.81 4.39
CA ALA A 560 31.90 -6.66 4.44
C ALA A 560 33.32 -7.12 4.74
N LYS A 561 34.26 -6.76 3.89
CA LYS A 561 35.67 -7.08 4.12
C LYS A 561 36.20 -6.22 5.29
N GLY A 562 36.31 -6.84 6.47
CA GLY A 562 36.83 -6.16 7.68
C GLY A 562 35.80 -5.45 8.56
N LEU A 563 34.51 -5.52 8.21
CA LEU A 563 33.38 -5.04 8.99
C LEU A 563 32.47 -6.20 9.41
N MET A 564 31.31 -5.93 9.97
CA MET A 564 30.38 -6.97 10.41
C MET A 564 29.81 -7.76 9.24
N ASP A 565 30.04 -9.06 9.21
CA ASP A 565 29.27 -9.98 8.37
C ASP A 565 27.98 -10.34 9.10
N TRP A 566 26.83 -10.11 8.46
CA TRP A 566 25.56 -10.54 9.00
C TRP A 566 24.79 -11.40 7.98
N LYS A 567 24.02 -12.31 8.52
CA LYS A 567 23.22 -13.23 7.74
C LYS A 567 21.88 -13.39 8.43
N ASN A 568 20.84 -13.06 7.72
CA ASN A 568 19.46 -13.28 8.15
C ASN A 568 18.86 -14.41 7.33
N GLU A 569 18.21 -15.32 8.00
CA GLU A 569 17.42 -16.39 7.37
C GLU A 569 16.01 -16.36 7.93
N TYR A 570 15.03 -16.26 7.04
CA TYR A 570 13.61 -16.29 7.38
C TYR A 570 12.98 -17.50 6.73
N LYS A 571 12.21 -18.26 7.49
CA LYS A 571 11.39 -19.35 6.99
C LYS A 571 9.94 -19.07 7.34
N SER A 572 9.08 -19.05 6.35
CA SER A 572 7.66 -18.83 6.56
C SER A 572 6.85 -20.04 6.10
N HIS A 573 5.90 -20.42 6.92
CA HIS A 573 4.94 -21.48 6.62
C HIS A 573 3.54 -20.89 6.72
N TYR A 574 2.75 -21.07 5.71
CA TYR A 574 1.39 -20.64 5.66
C TYR A 574 0.51 -21.76 5.13
N ALA A 575 -0.52 -22.11 5.86
CA ALA A 575 -1.52 -23.08 5.42
C ALA A 575 -2.92 -22.50 5.65
N GLN A 576 -3.82 -22.71 4.70
CA GLN A 576 -5.22 -22.34 4.80
C GLN A 576 -6.08 -23.48 4.29
N ALA A 577 -7.16 -23.74 5.00
CA ALA A 577 -8.21 -24.66 4.56
C ALA A 577 -9.54 -23.95 4.66
N ASP A 578 -10.33 -24.02 3.60
CA ASP A 578 -11.66 -23.43 3.49
C ASP A 578 -12.67 -24.53 3.25
N PHE A 579 -13.79 -24.48 3.93
CA PHE A 579 -14.89 -25.42 3.82
C PHE A 579 -16.21 -24.68 3.68
N GLY A 580 -17.05 -25.08 2.75
CA GLY A 580 -18.40 -24.57 2.58
C GLY A 580 -19.39 -25.71 2.43
N TRP A 581 -20.54 -25.64 3.09
CA TRP A 581 -21.61 -26.63 2.97
C TRP A 581 -22.97 -25.97 2.87
N LYS A 582 -23.64 -26.14 1.76
CA LYS A 582 -25.01 -25.68 1.53
C LYS A 582 -25.98 -26.73 2.11
N LEU A 583 -26.41 -26.52 3.36
CA LEU A 583 -27.32 -27.43 4.06
C LEU A 583 -28.72 -27.44 3.46
N THR A 584 -29.22 -26.25 3.07
CA THR A 584 -30.49 -26.06 2.38
C THR A 584 -30.34 -24.93 1.35
N GLN A 585 -31.40 -24.56 0.64
CA GLN A 585 -31.37 -23.35 -0.20
C GLN A 585 -31.15 -22.05 0.60
N GLN A 586 -31.48 -22.07 1.88
CA GLN A 586 -31.43 -20.92 2.79
C GLN A 586 -30.26 -20.98 3.79
N TRP A 587 -29.67 -22.16 4.02
CA TRP A 587 -28.61 -22.35 5.02
C TRP A 587 -27.31 -22.81 4.38
N LYS A 588 -26.24 -22.08 4.66
CA LYS A 588 -24.87 -22.42 4.28
C LYS A 588 -23.99 -22.41 5.54
N LEU A 589 -23.20 -23.45 5.71
CA LEU A 589 -22.14 -23.51 6.71
C LEU A 589 -20.81 -23.19 6.02
N GLU A 590 -20.05 -22.25 6.53
CA GLU A 590 -18.72 -21.93 6.04
C GLU A 590 -17.74 -21.98 7.20
N GLY A 591 -16.54 -22.44 6.94
CA GLY A 591 -15.47 -22.50 7.91
C GLY A 591 -14.14 -22.29 7.22
N ALA A 592 -13.22 -21.58 7.88
CA ALA A 592 -11.85 -21.42 7.44
C ALA A 592 -10.90 -21.74 8.60
N ALA A 593 -9.80 -22.41 8.28
CA ALA A 593 -8.70 -22.63 9.20
C ALA A 593 -7.43 -22.02 8.61
N LEU A 594 -6.73 -21.25 9.42
CA LEU A 594 -5.52 -20.55 9.01
C LEU A 594 -4.38 -20.94 9.96
N PHE A 595 -3.23 -21.26 9.40
CA PHE A 595 -2.00 -21.51 10.13
C PHE A 595 -0.87 -20.70 9.51
N GLY A 596 -0.12 -19.97 10.35
CA GLY A 596 1.07 -19.24 9.93
C GLY A 596 2.19 -19.44 10.96
N LYS A 597 3.40 -19.67 10.48
CA LYS A 597 4.62 -19.74 11.29
C LYS A 597 5.75 -19.03 10.57
N VAL A 598 6.48 -18.20 11.28
CA VAL A 598 7.71 -17.57 10.80
C VAL A 598 8.82 -17.88 11.78
N ASP A 599 9.87 -18.48 11.29
CA ASP A 599 11.11 -18.71 12.03
C ASP A 599 12.18 -17.75 11.45
N SER A 600 12.81 -16.96 12.29
CA SER A 600 13.90 -16.07 11.91
C SER A 600 15.16 -16.37 12.71
N ASN A 601 16.29 -16.46 12.04
CA ASN A 601 17.61 -16.53 12.65
C ASN A 601 18.40 -15.30 12.20
N ASP A 602 18.73 -14.42 13.13
CA ASP A 602 19.64 -13.29 12.91
C ASP A 602 21.02 -13.69 13.48
N ILE A 603 21.97 -13.94 12.60
CA ILE A 603 23.35 -14.28 12.98
C ILE A 603 24.25 -13.10 12.64
N ARG A 604 24.73 -12.40 13.66
CA ARG A 604 25.70 -11.32 13.53
C ARG A 604 27.09 -11.83 13.89
N HIS A 605 28.00 -11.83 12.93
CA HIS A 605 29.42 -12.05 13.18
C HIS A 605 30.09 -10.69 13.30
N LEU A 606 30.60 -10.38 14.48
CA LEU A 606 31.52 -9.27 14.68
C LEU A 606 32.87 -9.66 14.09
N GLY A 607 33.48 -8.76 13.29
CA GLY A 607 34.73 -9.03 12.57
C GLY A 607 35.87 -9.57 13.44
N SER A 608 36.90 -10.07 12.84
CA SER A 608 37.97 -10.92 13.35
C SER A 608 38.75 -10.46 14.59
N ASP A 609 38.47 -9.26 15.10
CA ASP A 609 39.12 -8.70 16.32
C ASP A 609 38.22 -8.81 17.58
N ALA A 610 37.02 -9.34 17.47
CA ALA A 610 36.22 -9.66 18.65
C ALA A 610 36.64 -11.03 19.20
N PRO A 611 36.79 -11.19 20.53
CA PRO A 611 37.14 -12.48 21.10
C PRO A 611 36.10 -13.52 20.68
N SER A 612 36.59 -14.58 20.05
CA SER A 612 35.80 -15.70 19.57
C SER A 612 34.86 -16.21 20.65
N GLY A 613 33.55 -16.02 20.48
CA GLY A 613 32.60 -16.71 21.34
C GLY A 613 31.26 -16.05 21.65
N SER A 614 30.76 -15.11 20.86
CA SER A 614 29.37 -14.66 21.08
C SER A 614 28.53 -14.82 19.81
N GLU A 615 27.96 -16.00 19.61
CA GLU A 615 26.78 -16.14 18.77
C GLU A 615 25.57 -15.57 19.55
N LEU A 616 25.04 -14.46 19.12
CA LEU A 616 23.77 -13.97 19.61
C LEU A 616 22.66 -14.58 18.73
N THR A 617 22.05 -15.66 19.23
CA THR A 617 20.77 -16.14 18.70
C THR A 617 19.64 -15.45 19.44
N SER A 618 18.84 -14.66 18.73
CA SER A 618 17.59 -14.06 19.23
C SER A 618 16.39 -14.91 18.83
#